data_5aaeebaa4de876b749f1a0d25549969b
#
_entry.id   5aaeebaa4de876b749f1a0d25549969b
#
_cell.length_a   1.000
_cell.length_b   1.000
_cell.length_c   1.000
_cell.angle_alpha   90.00
_cell.angle_beta   90.00
_cell.angle_gamma   90.00
#
_symmetry.space_group_name_H-M   'P 1'
#
loop_
_entity.id
_entity.type
_entity.pdbx_description
1 polymer ?
#
loop_
_entity_poly.entity_id
_entity_poly.type
_entity_poly.pdbx_seq_one_letter_code
_entity_poly.pdbx_strand_id
1 'polypeptide(L)'
;SNPSFLSVALLVAGGHRMPKAEQREADPRATVTGVLRWKQGATVEEPDWLACEEPLEIRIKGESVAITMRTPGHDEELALGFLLSEGVITGAGDVLEVAHCQQGEAALHGNVLNVFLSPHVEVDLTKLKRNVYASSSCGLCGKASIESVQCLFEPLTVRERLISVESVVSMPGQMREVQQTFEKTGGLHAACLFDADGNFLALREDVGRHNAVDKVLGHELASGRLPLEECALMVSGRASFEILQKALAGRVGMICAVSAPSSLAVEFARENGQTLVGFLRGDTFNVYSHPERIAGLVR
;
A
#
# COMPACT_ATOMS: atom_id res chain seq x y z
N SER A 1 4.00 -21.67 -59.67
CA SER A 1 2.58 -21.38 -59.49
C SER A 1 2.29 -21.14 -58.00
N ASN A 2 2.27 -19.91 -57.64
CA ASN A 2 2.03 -19.46 -56.29
C ASN A 2 0.86 -18.47 -56.32
N PRO A 3 -0.24 -18.64 -55.57
CA PRO A 3 -1.28 -17.62 -55.53
C PRO A 3 -1.03 -16.63 -54.41
N SER A 4 -1.10 -15.38 -54.79
CA SER A 4 -1.06 -14.15 -54.07
C SER A 4 -2.08 -14.01 -52.94
N PHE A 5 -1.60 -13.51 -51.80
CA PHE A 5 -2.45 -13.01 -50.70
C PHE A 5 -3.05 -11.64 -51.11
N LEU A 6 -4.36 -11.61 -51.21
CA LEU A 6 -5.13 -10.37 -51.36
C LEU A 6 -5.27 -9.67 -50.00
N SER A 7 -4.74 -8.44 -49.94
CA SER A 7 -4.90 -7.47 -48.88
C SER A 7 -6.35 -6.94 -48.90
N VAL A 8 -7.11 -7.19 -47.84
CA VAL A 8 -8.41 -6.53 -47.65
C VAL A 8 -8.18 -5.27 -46.83
N ALA A 9 -8.11 -4.15 -47.52
CA ALA A 9 -8.16 -2.82 -46.92
C ALA A 9 -9.64 -2.51 -46.57
N LEU A 10 -9.97 -2.48 -45.27
CA LEU A 10 -11.26 -1.99 -44.78
C LEU A 10 -11.15 -0.45 -44.70
N LEU A 11 -11.81 0.25 -45.58
CA LEU A 11 -12.08 1.70 -45.49
C LEU A 11 -13.10 1.91 -44.34
N VAL A 12 -12.67 2.49 -43.22
CA VAL A 12 -13.58 3.12 -42.27
C VAL A 12 -13.47 4.64 -42.50
N ALA A 13 -14.39 5.15 -43.29
CA ALA A 13 -14.68 6.57 -43.37
C ALA A 13 -15.71 6.92 -42.32
N GLY A 14 -15.33 7.77 -41.37
CA GLY A 14 -16.24 8.28 -40.36
C GLY A 14 -15.47 9.08 -39.32
N GLY A 15 -14.91 10.23 -39.72
CA GLY A 15 -14.22 11.14 -38.80
C GLY A 15 -15.21 11.79 -37.80
N HIS A 16 -15.42 11.19 -36.66
CA HIS A 16 -15.91 11.91 -35.50
C HIS A 16 -14.71 12.52 -34.78
N ARG A 17 -14.50 13.81 -35.01
CA ARG A 17 -13.57 14.63 -34.22
C ARG A 17 -14.10 14.64 -32.78
N MET A 18 -13.47 13.90 -31.89
CA MET A 18 -13.69 14.01 -30.46
C MET A 18 -13.53 15.48 -30.04
N PRO A 19 -14.41 16.04 -29.19
CA PRO A 19 -14.22 17.38 -28.66
C PRO A 19 -12.89 17.40 -27.91
N LYS A 20 -12.13 18.49 -28.07
CA LYS A 20 -10.91 18.75 -27.30
C LYS A 20 -11.31 18.75 -25.82
N ALA A 21 -11.15 17.60 -25.16
CA ALA A 21 -11.14 17.54 -23.71
C ALA A 21 -10.01 18.47 -23.27
N GLU A 22 -10.34 19.43 -22.43
CA GLU A 22 -9.37 20.21 -21.68
C GLU A 22 -8.31 19.27 -21.17
N GLN A 23 -7.04 19.62 -21.41
CA GLN A 23 -5.88 18.94 -20.85
C GLN A 23 -5.87 19.17 -19.31
N ARG A 24 -6.75 18.49 -18.59
CA ARG A 24 -6.49 18.17 -17.20
C ARG A 24 -5.30 17.22 -17.23
N GLU A 25 -4.25 17.54 -16.51
CA GLU A 25 -3.13 16.63 -16.30
C GLU A 25 -3.70 15.24 -16.05
N ALA A 26 -3.34 14.29 -16.93
CA ALA A 26 -3.87 12.94 -16.85
C ALA A 26 -3.42 12.35 -15.51
N ASP A 27 -4.36 11.94 -14.68
CA ASP A 27 -4.06 11.30 -13.39
C ASP A 27 -3.24 10.02 -13.68
N PRO A 28 -1.96 9.93 -13.30
CA PRO A 28 -1.12 8.79 -13.64
C PRO A 28 -1.61 7.48 -12.98
N ARG A 29 -2.54 7.57 -12.04
CA ARG A 29 -3.07 6.45 -11.27
C ARG A 29 -4.22 5.71 -11.96
N ALA A 30 -4.82 6.29 -13.00
CA ALA A 30 -5.97 5.72 -13.68
C ALA A 30 -5.94 5.97 -15.19
N THR A 31 -6.41 4.99 -15.96
CA THR A 31 -6.55 5.05 -17.42
C THR A 31 -7.95 4.67 -17.87
N VAL A 32 -8.34 5.09 -19.08
CA VAL A 32 -9.65 4.77 -19.66
C VAL A 32 -9.50 3.72 -20.74
N THR A 33 -10.40 2.71 -20.74
CA THR A 33 -10.49 1.72 -21.80
C THR A 33 -11.94 1.52 -22.24
N GLY A 34 -12.17 1.03 -23.46
CA GLY A 34 -13.47 0.60 -23.91
C GLY A 34 -13.79 -0.80 -23.38
N VAL A 35 -14.97 -0.99 -22.82
CA VAL A 35 -15.45 -2.28 -22.33
C VAL A 35 -16.81 -2.63 -22.92
N LEU A 36 -17.06 -3.94 -23.09
CA LEU A 36 -18.39 -4.45 -23.39
C LEU A 36 -19.08 -4.78 -22.06
N ARG A 37 -20.05 -3.95 -21.68
CA ARG A 37 -20.83 -4.17 -20.46
C ARG A 37 -22.11 -4.93 -20.77
N TRP A 38 -22.25 -6.10 -20.16
CA TRP A 38 -23.51 -6.84 -20.19
C TRP A 38 -24.41 -6.35 -19.06
N LYS A 39 -25.63 -5.92 -19.42
CA LYS A 39 -26.62 -5.44 -18.46
C LYS A 39 -28.01 -5.85 -18.92
N GLN A 40 -28.72 -6.59 -18.07
CA GLN A 40 -30.12 -6.99 -18.28
C GLN A 40 -30.40 -7.66 -19.64
N GLY A 41 -29.52 -8.54 -20.11
CA GLY A 41 -29.67 -9.26 -21.37
C GLY A 41 -29.19 -8.54 -22.64
N ALA A 42 -28.66 -7.33 -22.50
CA ALA A 42 -28.05 -6.55 -23.59
C ALA A 42 -26.58 -6.25 -23.33
N THR A 43 -25.83 -6.09 -24.42
CA THR A 43 -24.42 -5.68 -24.39
C THR A 43 -24.31 -4.26 -24.91
N VAL A 44 -23.61 -3.40 -24.14
CA VAL A 44 -23.35 -2.00 -24.51
C VAL A 44 -21.84 -1.77 -24.43
N GLU A 45 -21.29 -1.09 -25.47
CA GLU A 45 -19.90 -0.62 -25.44
C GLU A 45 -19.84 0.74 -24.74
N GLU A 46 -19.04 0.84 -23.69
CA GLU A 46 -18.87 2.09 -22.93
C GLU A 46 -17.45 2.22 -22.40
N PRO A 47 -17.00 3.45 -22.08
CA PRO A 47 -15.71 3.64 -21.42
C PRO A 47 -15.76 3.22 -19.95
N ASP A 48 -14.63 2.67 -19.46
CA ASP A 48 -14.43 2.33 -18.06
C ASP A 48 -13.07 2.78 -17.57
N TRP A 49 -12.94 3.09 -16.28
CA TRP A 49 -11.71 3.52 -15.66
C TRP A 49 -11.02 2.34 -15.01
N LEU A 50 -9.74 2.16 -15.31
CA LEU A 50 -8.88 1.15 -14.72
C LEU A 50 -7.80 1.81 -13.87
N ALA A 51 -7.50 1.21 -12.71
CA ALA A 51 -6.32 1.58 -11.94
C ALA A 51 -5.06 1.21 -12.71
N CYS A 52 -4.09 2.13 -12.78
CA CYS A 52 -2.80 1.85 -13.38
C CYS A 52 -1.99 0.92 -12.49
N GLU A 53 -1.36 -0.07 -13.10
CA GLU A 53 -0.45 -1.01 -12.45
C GLU A 53 0.83 -1.11 -13.27
N GLU A 54 1.96 -0.74 -12.65
CA GLU A 54 3.27 -0.73 -13.29
C GLU A 54 4.34 -1.24 -12.33
N PRO A 55 5.42 -1.87 -12.85
CA PRO A 55 6.54 -2.28 -12.02
C PRO A 55 7.28 -1.04 -11.48
N LEU A 56 7.79 -1.16 -10.25
CA LEU A 56 8.77 -0.25 -9.67
C LEU A 56 9.95 -1.06 -9.15
N GLU A 57 11.13 -0.75 -9.63
CA GLU A 57 12.39 -1.31 -9.16
C GLU A 57 13.03 -0.36 -8.15
N ILE A 58 13.29 -0.85 -6.94
CA ILE A 58 13.99 -0.13 -5.87
C ILE A 58 15.46 -0.60 -5.87
N ARG A 59 16.39 0.35 -5.93
CA ARG A 59 17.84 0.12 -5.92
C ARG A 59 18.52 0.78 -4.74
N ILE A 60 19.47 0.07 -4.15
CA ILE A 60 20.42 0.59 -3.15
C ILE A 60 21.83 0.37 -3.67
N LYS A 61 22.68 1.40 -3.66
CA LYS A 61 24.05 1.34 -4.19
C LYS A 61 24.13 0.82 -5.64
N GLY A 62 23.10 1.12 -6.46
CA GLY A 62 23.00 0.67 -7.84
C GLY A 62 22.51 -0.77 -8.03
N GLU A 63 22.31 -1.54 -6.97
CA GLU A 63 21.81 -2.90 -7.02
C GLU A 63 20.30 -2.97 -6.80
N SER A 64 19.60 -3.73 -7.61
CA SER A 64 18.18 -4.03 -7.44
C SER A 64 17.96 -4.82 -6.15
N VAL A 65 17.11 -4.30 -5.26
CA VAL A 65 16.76 -4.94 -3.98
C VAL A 65 15.33 -5.43 -3.95
N ALA A 66 14.44 -4.78 -4.71
CA ALA A 66 13.04 -5.18 -4.85
C ALA A 66 12.47 -4.74 -6.20
N ILE A 67 11.53 -5.53 -6.71
CA ILE A 67 10.62 -5.13 -7.80
C ILE A 67 9.21 -5.39 -7.32
N THR A 68 8.37 -4.37 -7.33
CA THR A 68 6.96 -4.47 -6.92
C THR A 68 6.05 -3.90 -8.00
N MET A 69 4.87 -4.51 -8.17
CA MET A 69 3.81 -3.93 -8.99
C MET A 69 3.08 -2.89 -8.13
N ARG A 70 2.94 -1.68 -8.63
CA ARG A 70 2.33 -0.57 -7.88
C ARG A 70 1.45 0.31 -8.76
N THR A 71 0.54 1.05 -8.15
CA THR A 71 -0.08 2.21 -8.80
C THR A 71 0.89 3.38 -8.76
N PRO A 72 1.18 4.04 -9.92
CA PRO A 72 2.08 5.18 -10.00
C PRO A 72 1.74 6.31 -9.01
N GLY A 73 2.77 7.03 -8.59
CA GLY A 73 2.67 8.11 -7.61
C GLY A 73 3.00 7.67 -6.19
N HIS A 74 3.61 8.60 -5.44
CA HIS A 74 4.14 8.35 -4.10
C HIS A 74 5.21 7.26 -4.07
N ASP A 75 6.00 7.13 -5.14
CA ASP A 75 7.00 6.06 -5.30
C ASP A 75 8.14 6.19 -4.28
N GLU A 76 8.55 7.42 -3.94
CA GLU A 76 9.54 7.69 -2.89
C GLU A 76 9.03 7.23 -1.52
N GLU A 77 7.77 7.54 -1.19
CA GLU A 77 7.12 7.09 0.03
C GLU A 77 7.03 5.55 0.08
N LEU A 78 6.69 4.91 -1.07
CA LEU A 78 6.66 3.45 -1.18
C LEU A 78 8.03 2.84 -0.87
N ALA A 79 9.10 3.38 -1.44
CA ALA A 79 10.46 2.88 -1.20
C ALA A 79 10.90 3.07 0.26
N LEU A 80 10.60 4.23 0.85
CA LEU A 80 10.92 4.51 2.25
C LEU A 80 10.18 3.57 3.21
N GLY A 81 8.87 3.39 3.01
CA GLY A 81 8.07 2.50 3.84
C GLY A 81 8.46 1.03 3.68
N PHE A 82 8.79 0.61 2.45
CA PHE A 82 9.34 -0.72 2.19
C PHE A 82 10.64 -0.95 2.96
N LEU A 83 11.62 -0.03 2.87
CA LEU A 83 12.90 -0.18 3.56
C LEU A 83 12.76 -0.12 5.09
N LEU A 84 11.83 0.67 5.60
CA LEU A 84 11.47 0.69 7.02
C LEU A 84 10.92 -0.67 7.47
N SER A 85 9.96 -1.22 6.72
CA SER A 85 9.30 -2.49 7.06
C SER A 85 10.21 -3.72 6.90
N GLU A 86 11.25 -3.63 6.05
CA GLU A 86 12.31 -4.64 5.94
C GLU A 86 13.46 -4.44 6.97
N GLY A 87 13.36 -3.41 7.82
CA GLY A 87 14.36 -3.12 8.86
C GLY A 87 15.71 -2.62 8.32
N VAL A 88 15.72 -2.09 7.09
CA VAL A 88 16.92 -1.51 6.47
C VAL A 88 17.20 -0.12 7.02
N ILE A 89 16.15 0.65 7.28
CA ILE A 89 16.20 1.98 7.87
C ILE A 89 15.30 2.03 9.10
N THR A 90 15.60 2.95 10.01
CA THR A 90 14.88 3.15 11.27
C THR A 90 14.32 4.57 11.41
N GLY A 91 14.82 5.51 10.62
CA GLY A 91 14.42 6.90 10.67
C GLY A 91 14.80 7.68 9.43
N ALA A 92 14.29 8.90 9.30
CA ALA A 92 14.55 9.77 8.16
C ALA A 92 16.05 10.10 7.98
N GLY A 93 16.83 10.13 9.06
CA GLY A 93 18.28 10.39 9.03
C GLY A 93 19.10 9.27 8.37
N ASP A 94 18.51 8.10 8.15
CA ASP A 94 19.16 6.96 7.50
C ASP A 94 19.20 7.11 5.97
N VAL A 95 18.43 8.05 5.40
CA VAL A 95 18.31 8.27 3.96
C VAL A 95 18.81 9.66 3.60
N LEU A 96 19.75 9.74 2.65
CA LEU A 96 20.24 11.00 2.11
C LEU A 96 19.36 11.52 0.99
N GLU A 97 18.94 10.63 0.09
CA GLU A 97 18.17 10.98 -1.10
C GLU A 97 17.41 9.76 -1.63
N VAL A 98 16.24 10.01 -2.20
CA VAL A 98 15.48 9.06 -3.01
C VAL A 98 15.20 9.74 -4.34
N ALA A 99 15.61 9.13 -5.46
CA ALA A 99 15.47 9.75 -6.78
C ALA A 99 15.18 8.74 -7.87
N HIS A 100 14.30 9.10 -8.81
CA HIS A 100 14.10 8.33 -10.03
C HIS A 100 15.37 8.31 -10.90
N CYS A 101 15.64 7.15 -11.51
CA CYS A 101 16.78 7.00 -12.42
C CYS A 101 16.63 7.93 -13.63
N GLN A 102 17.67 8.74 -13.89
CA GLN A 102 17.69 9.72 -14.98
C GLN A 102 18.43 9.20 -16.22
N GLN A 103 18.81 7.91 -16.27
CA GLN A 103 19.67 7.36 -17.31
C GLN A 103 19.02 6.19 -18.05
N GLY A 104 19.29 6.10 -19.36
CA GLY A 104 18.86 5.01 -20.23
C GLY A 104 17.33 4.87 -20.36
N GLU A 105 16.86 3.68 -20.69
CA GLU A 105 15.43 3.37 -20.81
C GLU A 105 14.67 3.55 -19.49
N ALA A 106 15.33 3.36 -18.36
CA ALA A 106 14.74 3.57 -17.03
C ALA A 106 14.24 5.01 -16.82
N ALA A 107 14.91 6.02 -17.43
CA ALA A 107 14.47 7.41 -17.37
C ALA A 107 13.17 7.67 -18.15
N LEU A 108 12.89 6.87 -19.18
CA LEU A 108 11.70 7.05 -20.04
C LEU A 108 10.40 6.60 -19.33
N HIS A 109 10.49 5.64 -18.42
CA HIS A 109 9.33 5.02 -17.80
C HIS A 109 9.13 5.40 -16.32
N GLY A 110 10.15 6.01 -15.69
CA GLY A 110 10.08 6.37 -14.25
C GLY A 110 9.93 5.18 -13.29
N ASN A 111 10.27 3.96 -13.77
CA ASN A 111 10.03 2.72 -13.03
C ASN A 111 11.25 2.22 -12.24
N VAL A 112 12.27 3.04 -12.09
CA VAL A 112 13.47 2.72 -11.31
C VAL A 112 13.76 3.84 -10.33
N LEU A 113 13.84 3.49 -9.06
CA LEU A 113 14.10 4.41 -7.95
C LEU A 113 15.42 4.04 -7.25
N ASN A 114 16.32 5.01 -7.14
CA ASN A 114 17.57 4.85 -6.40
C ASN A 114 17.42 5.45 -5.01
N VAL A 115 17.77 4.66 -3.99
CA VAL A 115 17.82 5.12 -2.60
C VAL A 115 19.27 5.24 -2.16
N PHE A 116 19.66 6.44 -1.75
CA PHE A 116 20.98 6.75 -1.23
C PHE A 116 20.92 6.80 0.29
N LEU A 117 21.54 5.80 0.92
CA LEU A 117 21.54 5.67 2.37
C LEU A 117 22.70 6.46 2.98
N SER A 118 22.52 6.91 4.20
CA SER A 118 23.55 7.55 5.02
C SER A 118 24.71 6.57 5.27
N PRO A 119 25.97 7.05 5.38
CA PRO A 119 27.16 6.19 5.51
C PRO A 119 27.15 5.27 6.74
N HIS A 120 26.39 5.61 7.78
CA HIS A 120 26.28 4.80 9.00
C HIS A 120 25.34 3.61 8.85
N VAL A 121 24.54 3.55 7.77
CA VAL A 121 23.59 2.46 7.52
C VAL A 121 24.32 1.31 6.83
N GLU A 122 24.50 0.22 7.56
CA GLU A 122 25.03 -1.02 7.01
C GLU A 122 23.90 -1.91 6.49
N VAL A 123 23.95 -2.31 5.22
CA VAL A 123 22.94 -3.14 4.58
C VAL A 123 23.56 -4.42 4.04
N ASP A 124 23.03 -5.56 4.48
CA ASP A 124 23.29 -6.86 3.83
C ASP A 124 22.29 -7.05 2.67
N LEU A 125 22.71 -6.63 1.46
CA LEU A 125 21.88 -6.74 0.26
C LEU A 125 21.53 -8.18 -0.09
N THR A 126 22.36 -9.17 0.29
CA THR A 126 22.10 -10.59 0.03
C THR A 126 20.95 -11.10 0.90
N LYS A 127 20.93 -10.69 2.17
CA LYS A 127 19.84 -11.03 3.09
C LYS A 127 18.55 -10.35 2.67
N LEU A 128 18.59 -9.06 2.33
CA LEU A 128 17.43 -8.30 1.89
C LEU A 128 16.79 -8.92 0.64
N LYS A 129 17.58 -9.21 -0.40
CA LYS A 129 17.09 -9.85 -1.63
C LYS A 129 16.41 -11.19 -1.35
N ARG A 130 16.97 -12.01 -0.46
CA ARG A 130 16.34 -13.30 -0.09
C ARG A 130 14.99 -13.13 0.59
N ASN A 131 14.88 -12.18 1.50
CA ASN A 131 13.62 -11.89 2.19
C ASN A 131 12.53 -11.45 1.21
N VAL A 132 12.87 -10.53 0.30
CA VAL A 132 11.94 -10.02 -0.73
C VAL A 132 11.47 -11.13 -1.68
N TYR A 133 12.36 -12.01 -2.14
CA TYR A 133 11.96 -13.15 -2.98
C TYR A 133 11.06 -14.14 -2.23
N ALA A 134 11.28 -14.37 -0.94
CA ALA A 134 10.45 -15.24 -0.12
C ALA A 134 9.05 -14.67 0.11
N SER A 135 8.91 -13.35 0.28
CA SER A 135 7.61 -12.69 0.50
C SER A 135 6.79 -12.50 -0.79
N SER A 136 7.45 -12.31 -1.94
CA SER A 136 6.79 -12.12 -3.25
C SER A 136 6.26 -13.42 -3.87
N SER A 137 6.85 -14.56 -3.52
CA SER A 137 6.36 -15.88 -3.95
C SER A 137 5.36 -16.38 -2.91
N CYS A 138 4.06 -16.41 -3.26
CA CYS A 138 2.95 -16.92 -2.44
C CYS A 138 3.32 -18.24 -1.70
N GLY A 139 3.94 -18.14 -0.54
CA GLY A 139 4.31 -19.27 0.27
C GLY A 139 5.57 -19.03 1.08
N LEU A 140 5.42 -18.59 2.30
CA LEU A 140 6.40 -18.76 3.37
C LEU A 140 6.64 -20.27 3.57
N CYS A 141 7.44 -20.89 2.70
CA CYS A 141 7.84 -22.29 2.79
C CYS A 141 9.30 -22.40 3.24
N GLY A 142 9.54 -22.13 4.54
CA GLY A 142 10.81 -22.45 5.16
C GLY A 142 10.81 -22.08 6.63
N LYS A 143 11.05 -23.04 7.53
CA LYS A 143 11.14 -22.81 8.98
C LYS A 143 12.10 -21.69 9.38
N ALA A 144 13.13 -21.41 8.58
CA ALA A 144 14.08 -20.31 8.82
C ALA A 144 13.48 -18.91 8.59
N SER A 145 12.33 -18.79 7.90
CA SER A 145 11.70 -17.51 7.62
C SER A 145 10.73 -17.05 8.72
N ILE A 146 10.06 -17.96 9.41
CA ILE A 146 9.10 -17.63 10.48
C ILE A 146 9.83 -17.06 11.69
N GLU A 147 10.90 -17.71 12.14
CA GLU A 147 11.70 -17.23 13.28
C GLU A 147 12.45 -15.92 12.98
N SER A 148 12.92 -15.71 11.74
CA SER A 148 13.61 -14.47 11.36
C SER A 148 12.67 -13.27 11.19
N VAL A 149 11.41 -13.51 10.89
CA VAL A 149 10.39 -12.48 10.70
C VAL A 149 9.79 -12.01 12.04
N GLN A 150 9.74 -12.88 13.04
CA GLN A 150 9.17 -12.57 14.37
C GLN A 150 10.03 -11.62 15.21
N CYS A 151 11.30 -11.37 14.87
CA CYS A 151 12.25 -10.64 15.70
C CYS A 151 12.79 -9.34 15.09
N LEU A 152 12.17 -8.79 14.03
CA LEU A 152 12.68 -7.58 13.39
C LEU A 152 12.47 -6.31 14.23
N PHE A 153 11.41 -6.26 15.03
CA PHE A 153 11.01 -5.07 15.77
C PHE A 153 10.62 -5.43 17.20
N GLU A 154 10.93 -4.54 18.15
CA GLU A 154 10.54 -4.73 19.54
C GLU A 154 9.04 -4.53 19.73
N PRO A 155 8.40 -5.32 20.62
CA PRO A 155 6.99 -5.15 20.97
C PRO A 155 6.68 -3.74 21.48
N LEU A 156 5.45 -3.30 21.26
CA LEU A 156 4.94 -2.05 21.81
C LEU A 156 4.58 -2.21 23.29
N THR A 157 4.91 -1.19 24.06
CA THR A 157 4.33 -1.07 25.41
C THR A 157 2.91 -0.55 25.25
N VAL A 158 1.94 -1.26 25.83
CA VAL A 158 0.55 -0.79 25.87
C VAL A 158 0.47 0.47 26.70
N ARG A 159 0.19 1.62 26.05
CA ARG A 159 0.04 2.93 26.71
C ARG A 159 -1.43 3.25 26.92
N GLU A 160 -1.71 4.09 27.91
CA GLU A 160 -3.07 4.41 28.36
C GLU A 160 -3.84 5.39 27.46
N ARG A 161 -3.24 5.92 26.38
CA ARG A 161 -3.99 6.82 25.48
C ARG A 161 -4.98 6.03 24.68
N LEU A 162 -6.26 6.34 24.90
CA LEU A 162 -7.40 5.59 24.40
C LEU A 162 -7.99 6.28 23.17
N ILE A 163 -8.29 5.50 22.14
CA ILE A 163 -9.12 5.93 21.03
C ILE A 163 -10.58 5.59 21.39
N SER A 164 -11.51 6.52 21.23
CA SER A 164 -12.92 6.26 21.56
C SER A 164 -13.58 5.30 20.56
N VAL A 165 -14.63 4.60 20.99
CA VAL A 165 -15.45 3.77 20.08
C VAL A 165 -16.00 4.61 18.94
N GLU A 166 -16.44 5.84 19.22
CA GLU A 166 -16.99 6.78 18.23
C GLU A 166 -15.93 7.13 17.15
N SER A 167 -14.68 7.38 17.58
CA SER A 167 -13.56 7.61 16.65
C SER A 167 -13.31 6.39 15.78
N VAL A 168 -13.25 5.20 16.34
CA VAL A 168 -13.05 3.94 15.58
C VAL A 168 -14.17 3.76 14.54
N VAL A 169 -15.42 3.94 14.92
CA VAL A 169 -16.59 3.78 14.05
C VAL A 169 -16.61 4.82 12.91
N SER A 170 -16.05 6.02 13.14
CA SER A 170 -16.01 7.08 12.12
C SER A 170 -14.98 6.86 11.01
N MET A 171 -13.92 6.08 11.27
CA MET A 171 -12.78 5.90 10.34
C MET A 171 -13.17 5.40 8.95
N PRO A 172 -14.07 4.38 8.78
CA PRO A 172 -14.46 3.91 7.45
C PRO A 172 -15.12 4.98 6.58
N GLY A 173 -15.95 5.83 7.19
CA GLY A 173 -16.59 6.96 6.51
C GLY A 173 -15.56 7.97 6.03
N GLN A 174 -14.68 8.42 6.92
CA GLN A 174 -13.61 9.37 6.59
C GLN A 174 -12.66 8.81 5.50
N MET A 175 -12.27 7.53 5.58
CA MET A 175 -11.45 6.90 4.56
C MET A 175 -12.14 6.92 3.20
N ARG A 176 -13.44 6.59 3.13
CA ARG A 176 -14.19 6.54 1.88
C ARG A 176 -14.31 7.91 1.21
N GLU A 177 -14.49 8.97 1.95
CA GLU A 177 -14.60 10.34 1.44
C GLU A 177 -13.35 10.81 0.69
N VAL A 178 -12.17 10.28 1.06
CA VAL A 178 -10.88 10.67 0.47
C VAL A 178 -10.33 9.68 -0.57
N GLN A 179 -10.98 8.52 -0.79
CA GLN A 179 -10.59 7.48 -1.77
C GLN A 179 -11.00 7.83 -3.21
N GLN A 180 -10.46 8.91 -3.77
CA GLN A 180 -10.86 9.46 -5.08
C GLN A 180 -10.56 8.54 -6.26
N THR A 181 -9.41 7.84 -6.24
CA THR A 181 -9.03 6.95 -7.35
C THR A 181 -9.80 5.64 -7.28
N PHE A 182 -10.03 5.11 -6.08
CA PHE A 182 -10.89 3.94 -5.89
C PHE A 182 -12.33 4.22 -6.35
N GLU A 183 -12.89 5.39 -6.06
CA GLU A 183 -14.24 5.75 -6.49
C GLU A 183 -14.41 5.68 -8.02
N LYS A 184 -13.37 6.06 -8.77
CA LYS A 184 -13.37 6.01 -10.24
C LYS A 184 -13.16 4.60 -10.78
N THR A 185 -12.24 3.83 -10.18
CA THR A 185 -11.73 2.59 -10.78
C THR A 185 -12.23 1.32 -10.10
N GLY A 186 -12.59 1.39 -8.81
CA GLY A 186 -12.92 0.23 -7.98
C GLY A 186 -11.77 -0.74 -7.74
N GLY A 187 -10.55 -0.46 -8.25
CA GLY A 187 -9.45 -1.40 -8.35
C GLY A 187 -8.31 -1.22 -7.33
N LEU A 188 -8.44 -0.31 -6.35
CA LEU A 188 -7.36 0.01 -5.42
C LEU A 188 -7.66 -0.42 -3.99
N HIS A 189 -6.60 -0.75 -3.28
CA HIS A 189 -6.58 -0.81 -1.82
C HIS A 189 -6.19 0.54 -1.24
N ALA A 190 -6.63 0.81 -0.02
CA ALA A 190 -6.26 2.00 0.73
C ALA A 190 -5.71 1.64 2.11
N ALA A 191 -4.75 2.44 2.55
CA ALA A 191 -4.31 2.56 3.93
C ALA A 191 -4.49 4.02 4.37
N CYS A 192 -5.05 4.20 5.56
CA CYS A 192 -5.39 5.51 6.12
C CYS A 192 -4.90 5.60 7.56
N LEU A 193 -4.24 6.68 7.91
CA LEU A 193 -3.74 6.93 9.25
C LEU A 193 -4.62 7.96 9.96
N PHE A 194 -4.90 7.70 11.24
CA PHE A 194 -5.66 8.56 12.14
C PHE A 194 -4.86 8.79 13.42
N ASP A 195 -5.03 9.96 14.03
CA ASP A 195 -4.50 10.22 15.37
C ASP A 195 -5.36 9.57 16.47
N ALA A 196 -4.95 9.75 17.73
CA ALA A 196 -5.66 9.21 18.88
C ALA A 196 -7.08 9.81 19.10
N ASP A 197 -7.34 10.98 18.55
CA ASP A 197 -8.65 11.64 18.62
C ASP A 197 -9.57 11.22 17.44
N GLY A 198 -9.05 10.37 16.52
CA GLY A 198 -9.76 9.89 15.34
C GLY A 198 -9.75 10.88 14.18
N ASN A 199 -8.86 11.88 14.20
CA ASN A 199 -8.70 12.80 13.09
C ASN A 199 -7.88 12.16 11.98
N PHE A 200 -8.28 12.38 10.75
CA PHE A 200 -7.57 11.93 9.56
C PHE A 200 -6.19 12.61 9.44
N LEU A 201 -5.15 11.83 9.19
CA LEU A 201 -3.78 12.30 8.99
C LEU A 201 -3.29 12.12 7.56
N ALA A 202 -3.40 10.90 7.02
CA ALA A 202 -2.92 10.57 5.69
C ALA A 202 -3.70 9.40 5.08
N LEU A 203 -3.79 9.39 3.73
CA LEU A 203 -4.30 8.25 2.97
C LEU A 203 -3.37 7.98 1.79
N ARG A 204 -3.14 6.69 1.49
CA ARG A 204 -2.51 6.24 0.25
C ARG A 204 -3.30 5.10 -0.36
N GLU A 205 -3.44 5.16 -1.68
CA GLU A 205 -4.08 4.12 -2.49
C GLU A 205 -3.03 3.41 -3.34
N ASP A 206 -3.19 2.11 -3.52
CA ASP A 206 -2.36 1.27 -4.38
C ASP A 206 -3.11 0.00 -4.79
N VAL A 207 -2.78 -0.57 -5.96
CA VAL A 207 -3.26 -1.88 -6.39
C VAL A 207 -2.85 -2.98 -5.40
N GLY A 208 -1.70 -2.83 -4.75
CA GLY A 208 -1.17 -3.69 -3.69
C GLY A 208 -1.51 -3.19 -2.29
N ARG A 209 -2.26 -3.97 -1.50
CA ARG A 209 -2.58 -3.58 -0.12
C ARG A 209 -1.36 -3.33 0.77
N HIS A 210 -0.26 -4.07 0.55
CA HIS A 210 1.00 -3.87 1.28
C HIS A 210 1.69 -2.57 0.88
N ASN A 211 1.68 -2.26 -0.43
CA ASN A 211 2.22 -1.00 -0.93
C ASN A 211 1.46 0.22 -0.38
N ALA A 212 0.13 0.14 -0.25
CA ALA A 212 -0.66 1.22 0.35
C ALA A 212 -0.20 1.52 1.79
N VAL A 213 0.11 0.48 2.58
CA VAL A 213 0.66 0.62 3.94
C VAL A 213 2.07 1.19 3.90
N ASP A 214 2.95 0.66 3.04
CA ASP A 214 4.32 1.18 2.89
C ASP A 214 4.30 2.66 2.49
N LYS A 215 3.44 3.08 1.56
CA LYS A 215 3.29 4.49 1.18
C LYS A 215 2.91 5.38 2.37
N VAL A 216 1.98 4.94 3.23
CA VAL A 216 1.61 5.69 4.44
C VAL A 216 2.78 5.78 5.41
N LEU A 217 3.44 4.66 5.70
CA LEU A 217 4.59 4.63 6.63
C LEU A 217 5.76 5.46 6.11
N GLY A 218 6.06 5.39 4.80
CA GLY A 218 7.09 6.19 4.17
C GLY A 218 6.77 7.69 4.18
N HIS A 219 5.50 8.07 4.03
CA HIS A 219 5.04 9.44 4.19
C HIS A 219 5.30 9.97 5.60
N GLU A 220 4.97 9.18 6.62
CA GLU A 220 5.17 9.56 8.02
C GLU A 220 6.66 9.62 8.38
N LEU A 221 7.45 8.67 7.86
CA LEU A 221 8.92 8.68 8.00
C LEU A 221 9.52 9.96 7.41
N ALA A 222 9.20 10.26 6.13
CA ALA A 222 9.70 11.45 5.44
C ALA A 222 9.30 12.75 6.12
N SER A 223 8.14 12.75 6.78
CA SER A 223 7.63 13.89 7.55
C SER A 223 8.20 13.98 8.98
N GLY A 224 9.05 13.04 9.38
CA GLY A 224 9.63 13.00 10.72
C GLY A 224 8.63 12.71 11.84
N ARG A 225 7.51 12.05 11.54
CA ARG A 225 6.42 11.79 12.50
C ARG A 225 6.42 10.40 13.13
N LEU A 226 7.46 9.59 12.89
CA LEU A 226 7.63 8.34 13.63
C LEU A 226 8.16 8.61 15.05
N PRO A 227 7.78 7.83 16.06
CA PRO A 227 6.91 6.64 16.04
C PRO A 227 5.41 6.98 16.10
N LEU A 228 4.55 6.03 15.62
CA LEU A 228 3.10 6.19 15.52
C LEU A 228 2.33 5.43 16.61
N GLU A 229 2.86 5.33 17.81
CA GLU A 229 2.32 4.49 18.88
C GLU A 229 0.89 4.89 19.31
N GLU A 230 0.53 6.16 19.14
CA GLU A 230 -0.78 6.69 19.48
C GLU A 230 -1.72 6.79 18.25
N CYS A 231 -1.31 6.27 17.10
CA CYS A 231 -2.08 6.32 15.88
C CYS A 231 -2.81 5.00 15.60
N ALA A 232 -3.87 5.11 14.79
CA ALA A 232 -4.59 3.99 14.21
C ALA A 232 -4.38 3.95 12.69
N LEU A 233 -3.92 2.80 12.18
CA LEU A 233 -3.82 2.51 10.76
C LEU A 233 -5.06 1.72 10.33
N MET A 234 -5.88 2.28 9.46
CA MET A 234 -7.00 1.59 8.86
C MET A 234 -6.67 1.11 7.45
N VAL A 235 -6.99 -0.17 7.17
CA VAL A 235 -6.80 -0.77 5.84
C VAL A 235 -8.14 -1.20 5.25
N SER A 236 -8.32 -0.95 3.94
CA SER A 236 -9.55 -1.33 3.22
C SER A 236 -9.68 -2.83 2.99
N GLY A 237 -8.59 -3.58 3.15
CA GLY A 237 -8.50 -5.01 2.92
C GLY A 237 -8.53 -5.85 4.20
N ARG A 238 -7.96 -7.07 4.08
CA ARG A 238 -7.74 -7.99 5.22
C ARG A 238 -6.51 -7.56 6.01
N ALA A 239 -6.54 -7.76 7.34
CA ALA A 239 -5.36 -7.66 8.18
C ALA A 239 -4.59 -8.99 8.14
N SER A 240 -3.53 -9.07 7.34
CA SER A 240 -2.60 -10.20 7.31
C SER A 240 -1.45 -9.97 8.28
N PHE A 241 -0.70 -11.03 8.58
CA PHE A 241 0.54 -10.94 9.36
C PHE A 241 1.48 -9.84 8.85
N GLU A 242 1.70 -9.77 7.52
CA GLU A 242 2.58 -8.78 6.90
C GLU A 242 2.11 -7.33 7.13
N ILE A 243 0.80 -7.08 7.15
CA ILE A 243 0.25 -5.76 7.46
C ILE A 243 0.58 -5.37 8.91
N LEU A 244 0.44 -6.31 9.85
CA LEU A 244 0.76 -6.07 11.27
C LEU A 244 2.25 -5.83 11.47
N GLN A 245 3.11 -6.60 10.79
CA GLN A 245 4.56 -6.44 10.83
C GLN A 245 4.98 -5.07 10.29
N LYS A 246 4.45 -4.65 9.12
CA LYS A 246 4.71 -3.32 8.57
C LYS A 246 4.25 -2.21 9.52
N ALA A 247 3.06 -2.34 10.08
CA ALA A 247 2.55 -1.40 11.07
C ALA A 247 3.46 -1.33 12.33
N LEU A 248 4.02 -2.47 12.77
CA LEU A 248 4.95 -2.52 13.90
C LEU A 248 6.27 -1.81 13.57
N ALA A 249 6.76 -1.90 12.33
CA ALA A 249 7.95 -1.15 11.88
C ALA A 249 7.77 0.37 12.04
N GLY A 250 6.58 0.89 11.76
CA GLY A 250 6.20 2.29 12.02
C GLY A 250 5.79 2.56 13.47
N ARG A 251 5.84 1.54 14.36
CA ARG A 251 5.38 1.62 15.76
C ARG A 251 3.89 1.95 15.89
N VAL A 252 3.04 1.52 14.94
CA VAL A 252 1.60 1.81 14.98
C VAL A 252 0.90 1.02 16.09
N GLY A 253 0.21 1.73 16.99
CA GLY A 253 -0.43 1.13 18.17
C GLY A 253 -1.73 0.38 17.89
N MET A 254 -2.50 0.81 16.87
CA MET A 254 -3.79 0.19 16.53
C MET A 254 -3.89 -0.06 15.03
N ILE A 255 -4.37 -1.25 14.66
CA ILE A 255 -4.68 -1.61 13.27
C ILE A 255 -6.17 -1.93 13.15
N CYS A 256 -6.84 -1.22 12.24
CA CYS A 256 -8.25 -1.41 11.90
C CYS A 256 -8.39 -1.95 10.48
N ALA A 257 -9.19 -2.98 10.28
CA ALA A 257 -9.44 -3.56 8.96
C ALA A 257 -10.93 -3.66 8.65
N VAL A 258 -11.30 -3.31 7.41
CA VAL A 258 -12.69 -3.49 6.91
C VAL A 258 -13.06 -4.97 6.84
N SER A 259 -12.07 -5.86 6.68
CA SER A 259 -12.27 -7.30 6.53
C SER A 259 -11.64 -8.10 7.67
N ALA A 260 -11.56 -9.42 7.49
CA ALA A 260 -11.08 -10.34 8.51
C ALA A 260 -9.56 -10.24 8.74
N PRO A 261 -9.06 -10.43 9.96
CA PRO A 261 -7.67 -10.78 10.22
C PRO A 261 -7.41 -12.26 9.96
N SER A 262 -6.13 -12.61 9.73
CA SER A 262 -5.67 -14.00 9.76
C SER A 262 -5.36 -14.43 11.21
N SER A 263 -5.33 -15.74 11.47
CA SER A 263 -4.95 -16.26 12.79
C SER A 263 -3.55 -15.80 13.22
N LEU A 264 -2.58 -15.88 12.30
CA LEU A 264 -1.21 -15.44 12.55
C LEU A 264 -1.13 -13.92 12.84
N ALA A 265 -1.96 -13.11 12.19
CA ALA A 265 -2.05 -11.67 12.48
C ALA A 265 -2.56 -11.41 13.91
N VAL A 266 -3.53 -12.21 14.38
CA VAL A 266 -4.06 -12.10 15.74
C VAL A 266 -3.01 -12.48 16.79
N GLU A 267 -2.29 -13.58 16.56
CA GLU A 267 -1.20 -14.03 17.45
C GLU A 267 -0.10 -12.97 17.49
N PHE A 268 0.36 -12.50 16.35
CA PHE A 268 1.38 -11.45 16.23
C PHE A 268 0.97 -10.16 16.95
N ALA A 269 -0.28 -9.70 16.76
CA ALA A 269 -0.77 -8.49 17.43
C ALA A 269 -0.77 -8.62 18.96
N ARG A 270 -1.14 -9.79 19.48
CA ARG A 270 -1.13 -10.07 20.92
C ARG A 270 0.27 -10.06 21.51
N GLU A 271 1.22 -10.71 20.83
CA GLU A 271 2.62 -10.79 21.28
C GLU A 271 3.34 -9.44 21.20
N ASN A 272 2.96 -8.60 20.23
CA ASN A 272 3.65 -7.33 19.98
C ASN A 272 2.91 -6.09 20.51
N GLY A 273 1.89 -6.27 21.33
CA GLY A 273 1.20 -5.16 21.99
C GLY A 273 0.40 -4.27 21.05
N GLN A 274 -0.01 -4.76 19.85
CA GLN A 274 -0.84 -4.02 18.90
C GLN A 274 -2.33 -4.29 19.13
N THR A 275 -3.17 -3.25 19.14
CA THR A 275 -4.62 -3.42 19.10
C THR A 275 -5.06 -3.78 17.70
N LEU A 276 -5.78 -4.90 17.55
CA LEU A 276 -6.27 -5.35 16.25
C LEU A 276 -7.79 -5.36 16.22
N VAL A 277 -8.34 -4.54 15.34
CA VAL A 277 -9.77 -4.41 15.03
C VAL A 277 -10.02 -4.96 13.63
N GLY A 278 -11.00 -5.84 13.50
CA GLY A 278 -11.44 -6.37 12.21
C GLY A 278 -12.93 -6.22 11.99
N PHE A 279 -13.38 -6.43 10.74
CA PHE A 279 -14.77 -6.26 10.32
C PHE A 279 -15.35 -4.89 10.66
N LEU A 280 -14.50 -3.86 10.64
CA LEU A 280 -14.94 -2.50 10.91
C LEU A 280 -15.77 -1.96 9.74
N ARG A 281 -17.09 -1.97 9.92
CA ARG A 281 -18.07 -1.58 8.89
C ARG A 281 -19.28 -0.93 9.56
N GLY A 282 -19.65 0.26 9.08
CA GLY A 282 -20.73 1.01 9.71
C GLY A 282 -20.43 1.25 11.18
N ASP A 283 -21.31 0.80 12.06
CA ASP A 283 -21.25 0.94 13.51
C ASP A 283 -20.79 -0.34 14.25
N THR A 284 -20.24 -1.32 13.54
CA THR A 284 -19.83 -2.60 14.11
C THR A 284 -18.37 -2.93 13.84
N PHE A 285 -17.72 -3.61 14.79
CA PHE A 285 -16.37 -4.14 14.65
C PHE A 285 -16.09 -5.25 15.69
N ASN A 286 -15.02 -6.02 15.44
CA ASN A 286 -14.52 -7.03 16.36
C ASN A 286 -13.13 -6.63 16.86
N VAL A 287 -12.84 -6.79 18.15
CA VAL A 287 -11.51 -6.58 18.74
C VAL A 287 -10.87 -7.93 19.02
N TYR A 288 -9.67 -8.16 18.47
CA TYR A 288 -8.95 -9.44 18.55
C TYR A 288 -7.79 -9.41 19.54
N SER A 289 -7.25 -8.22 19.81
CA SER A 289 -6.13 -8.02 20.74
C SER A 289 -6.21 -6.64 21.39
N HIS A 290 -5.71 -6.51 22.61
CA HIS A 290 -5.50 -5.27 23.36
C HIS A 290 -6.71 -4.31 23.33
N PRO A 291 -7.91 -4.77 23.78
CA PRO A 291 -9.13 -3.94 23.80
C PRO A 291 -9.01 -2.74 24.75
N GLU A 292 -8.06 -2.76 25.68
CA GLU A 292 -7.80 -1.70 26.65
C GLU A 292 -7.41 -0.37 26.02
N ARG A 293 -6.99 -0.33 24.74
CA ARG A 293 -6.75 0.93 24.02
C ARG A 293 -8.02 1.60 23.48
N ILE A 294 -9.18 0.95 23.56
CA ILE A 294 -10.44 1.50 23.06
C ILE A 294 -11.31 1.94 24.23
N ALA A 295 -11.48 3.26 24.38
CA ALA A 295 -12.37 3.83 25.38
C ALA A 295 -13.84 3.60 25.03
N GLY A 296 -14.66 3.23 26.03
CA GLY A 296 -16.11 3.03 25.84
C GLY A 296 -16.49 1.60 25.46
N LEU A 297 -15.55 0.66 25.34
CA LEU A 297 -15.88 -0.77 25.26
C LEU A 297 -16.41 -1.23 26.60
N VAL A 298 -17.71 -1.50 26.65
CA VAL A 298 -18.36 -2.14 27.83
C VAL A 298 -18.16 -3.65 27.70
N ARG A 299 -17.61 -4.28 28.73
CA ARG A 299 -17.50 -5.75 28.85
C ARG A 299 -18.74 -6.35 29.42
#